data_1688bc6d1d610cbd835c46c0a9bbbb31
#
_entry.id   1688bc6d1d610cbd835c46c0a9bbbb31
#
_cell.length_a   1.000
_cell.length_b   1.000
_cell.length_c   1.000
_cell.angle_alpha   90.00
_cell.angle_beta   90.00
_cell.angle_gamma   90.00
#
_symmetry.space_group_name_H-M   'P 1'
#
loop_
_entity.id
_entity.type
_entity.pdbx_description
1 polymer ?
#
loop_
_entity_poly.entity_id
_entity_poly.type
_entity_poly.pdbx_seq_one_letter_code
_entity_poly.pdbx_strand_id
1 'polypeptide(L)'
;MAVDLATKSLLHDKLRFFITVSGVAFAVTLVFVQVGLFIGLMSNASLTIDQIDADLWVTSHNTPNVDFAHTFPETYIKRVRSAPGVARADNLIVWFMNVNLPTGAVEGTEVYALENFERWNFPQNVVDGNLADLRRGPYMVLDDSAKKRWGSFAVSDYREVLGRRLKIIGRTVDAKS
;
A
#
# COMPACT_ATOMS: atom_id res chain seq x y z
N MET A 1 42.11 -31.29 -22.69
CA MET A 1 43.32 -30.80 -21.99
C MET A 1 43.40 -29.27 -21.85
N ALA A 2 42.78 -28.47 -22.69
CA ALA A 2 42.82 -26.99 -22.60
C ALA A 2 42.13 -26.42 -21.35
N VAL A 3 41.09 -27.08 -20.85
CA VAL A 3 40.31 -26.63 -19.68
C VAL A 3 41.13 -26.68 -18.38
N ASP A 4 42.05 -27.63 -18.28
CA ASP A 4 42.85 -27.85 -17.06
C ASP A 4 43.92 -26.76 -16.84
N LEU A 5 44.45 -26.21 -17.92
CA LEU A 5 45.43 -25.12 -17.88
C LEU A 5 44.79 -23.77 -17.46
N ALA A 6 43.59 -23.47 -17.98
CA ALA A 6 42.86 -22.26 -17.64
C ALA A 6 42.44 -22.28 -16.19
N THR A 7 41.93 -23.39 -15.67
CA THR A 7 41.52 -23.56 -14.27
C THR A 7 42.73 -23.47 -13.35
N LYS A 8 43.87 -24.11 -13.69
CA LYS A 8 45.09 -24.00 -12.90
C LYS A 8 45.66 -22.57 -12.87
N SER A 9 45.63 -21.87 -14.01
CA SER A 9 46.06 -20.46 -14.08
C SER A 9 45.17 -19.53 -13.26
N LEU A 10 43.86 -19.73 -13.29
CA LEU A 10 42.89 -18.97 -12.50
C LEU A 10 43.07 -19.17 -10.99
N LEU A 11 43.35 -20.39 -10.56
CA LEU A 11 43.54 -20.75 -9.16
C LEU A 11 44.95 -20.46 -8.61
N HIS A 12 45.94 -20.18 -9.50
CA HIS A 12 47.29 -19.86 -9.11
C HIS A 12 47.37 -18.52 -8.36
N ASP A 13 46.67 -17.50 -8.87
CA ASP A 13 46.57 -16.18 -8.21
C ASP A 13 45.22 -16.03 -7.48
N LYS A 14 45.16 -16.61 -6.28
CA LYS A 14 43.95 -16.66 -5.46
C LYS A 14 43.40 -15.28 -5.15
N LEU A 15 44.26 -14.27 -4.95
CA LEU A 15 43.82 -12.91 -4.62
C LEU A 15 43.11 -12.27 -5.82
N ARG A 16 43.67 -12.39 -7.01
CA ARG A 16 43.08 -11.88 -8.24
C ARG A 16 41.75 -12.57 -8.55
N PHE A 17 41.71 -13.91 -8.39
CA PHE A 17 40.48 -14.70 -8.54
C PHE A 17 39.39 -14.22 -7.57
N PHE A 18 39.73 -14.07 -6.30
CA PHE A 18 38.76 -13.61 -5.29
C PHE A 18 38.22 -12.21 -5.59
N ILE A 19 39.08 -11.25 -5.98
CA ILE A 19 38.68 -9.89 -6.34
C ILE A 19 37.72 -9.91 -7.54
N THR A 20 38.07 -10.69 -8.58
CA THR A 20 37.24 -10.78 -9.78
C THR A 20 35.87 -11.39 -9.49
N VAL A 21 35.84 -12.53 -8.79
CA VAL A 21 34.58 -13.19 -8.40
C VAL A 21 33.73 -12.30 -7.50
N SER A 22 34.34 -11.62 -6.54
CA SER A 22 33.63 -10.71 -5.66
C SER A 22 33.04 -9.53 -6.43
N GLY A 23 33.76 -8.97 -7.40
CA GLY A 23 33.27 -7.90 -8.25
C GLY A 23 32.05 -8.32 -9.10
N VAL A 24 32.14 -9.49 -9.73
CA VAL A 24 31.03 -10.04 -10.50
C VAL A 24 29.83 -10.38 -9.59
N ALA A 25 30.08 -11.02 -8.46
CA ALA A 25 29.04 -11.37 -7.50
C ALA A 25 28.31 -10.11 -6.99
N PHE A 26 29.07 -9.06 -6.66
CA PHE A 26 28.52 -7.79 -6.24
C PHE A 26 27.64 -7.16 -7.33
N ALA A 27 28.13 -7.11 -8.57
CA ALA A 27 27.36 -6.56 -9.70
C ALA A 27 26.05 -7.32 -9.94
N VAL A 28 26.10 -8.66 -9.93
CA VAL A 28 24.93 -9.51 -10.09
C VAL A 28 23.93 -9.31 -8.95
N THR A 29 24.41 -9.28 -7.71
CA THR A 29 23.57 -9.02 -6.53
C THR A 29 22.87 -7.67 -6.64
N LEU A 30 23.59 -6.63 -7.05
CA LEU A 30 23.05 -5.29 -7.21
C LEU A 30 21.93 -5.26 -8.26
N VAL A 31 22.11 -5.94 -9.40
CA VAL A 31 21.07 -6.05 -10.43
C VAL A 31 19.82 -6.76 -9.87
N PHE A 32 19.97 -7.86 -9.14
CA PHE A 32 18.85 -8.57 -8.55
C PHE A 32 18.10 -7.71 -7.52
N VAL A 33 18.83 -6.98 -6.69
CA VAL A 33 18.22 -6.05 -5.72
C VAL A 33 17.42 -4.96 -6.45
N GLN A 34 17.98 -4.36 -7.50
CA GLN A 34 17.28 -3.31 -8.26
C GLN A 34 16.02 -3.83 -8.96
N VAL A 35 16.12 -5.00 -9.61
CA VAL A 35 14.97 -5.62 -10.28
C VAL A 35 13.90 -6.01 -9.24
N GLY A 36 14.29 -6.61 -8.13
CA GLY A 36 13.37 -6.96 -7.04
C GLY A 36 12.66 -5.73 -6.45
N LEU A 37 13.40 -4.65 -6.21
CA LEU A 37 12.83 -3.39 -5.73
C LEU A 37 11.85 -2.79 -6.74
N PHE A 38 12.20 -2.79 -8.03
CA PHE A 38 11.34 -2.28 -9.09
C PHE A 38 10.03 -3.07 -9.19
N ILE A 39 10.10 -4.41 -9.19
CA ILE A 39 8.91 -5.27 -9.22
C ILE A 39 8.04 -5.04 -7.97
N GLY A 40 8.67 -4.97 -6.79
CA GLY A 40 7.94 -4.69 -5.54
C GLY A 40 7.23 -3.34 -5.56
N LEU A 41 7.87 -2.30 -6.08
CA LEU A 41 7.29 -0.97 -6.23
C LEU A 41 6.11 -0.97 -7.21
N MET A 42 6.25 -1.62 -8.36
CA MET A 42 5.17 -1.74 -9.34
C MET A 42 3.97 -2.51 -8.78
N SER A 43 4.22 -3.63 -8.12
CA SER A 43 3.17 -4.43 -7.49
C SER A 43 2.42 -3.66 -6.39
N ASN A 44 3.14 -2.88 -5.59
CA ASN A 44 2.52 -2.07 -4.55
C ASN A 44 1.73 -0.89 -5.11
N ALA A 45 2.17 -0.28 -6.22
CA ALA A 45 1.49 0.86 -6.82
C ALA A 45 0.10 0.52 -7.40
N SER A 46 -0.13 -0.72 -7.84
CA SER A 46 -1.44 -1.15 -8.38
C SER A 46 -2.38 -1.74 -7.31
N LEU A 47 -1.88 -2.02 -6.12
CA LEU A 47 -2.58 -2.80 -5.11
C LEU A 47 -3.97 -2.25 -4.78
N THR A 48 -4.10 -0.93 -4.61
CA THR A 48 -5.38 -0.29 -4.31
C THR A 48 -6.40 -0.46 -5.44
N ILE A 49 -5.94 -0.40 -6.69
CA ILE A 49 -6.81 -0.58 -7.87
C ILE A 49 -7.24 -2.04 -7.97
N ASP A 50 -6.31 -2.96 -7.75
CA ASP A 50 -6.54 -4.40 -7.87
C ASP A 50 -7.44 -4.95 -6.76
N GLN A 51 -7.44 -4.32 -5.58
CA GLN A 51 -8.24 -4.74 -4.43
C GLN A 51 -9.68 -4.21 -4.45
N ILE A 52 -9.94 -3.11 -5.14
CA ILE A 52 -11.28 -2.53 -5.23
C ILE A 52 -11.99 -3.10 -6.46
N ASP A 53 -13.17 -3.67 -6.27
CA ASP A 53 -14.00 -4.27 -7.32
C ASP A 53 -14.68 -3.20 -8.19
N ALA A 54 -13.86 -2.46 -8.96
CA ALA A 54 -14.28 -1.38 -9.83
C ALA A 54 -13.74 -1.55 -11.25
N ASP A 55 -14.64 -1.54 -12.25
CA ASP A 55 -14.26 -1.66 -13.67
C ASP A 55 -13.60 -0.38 -14.21
N LEU A 56 -13.96 0.78 -13.66
CA LEU A 56 -13.51 2.08 -14.14
C LEU A 56 -13.17 3.02 -12.98
N TRP A 57 -12.11 3.78 -13.19
CA TRP A 57 -11.64 4.81 -12.26
C TRP A 57 -11.73 6.19 -12.90
N VAL A 58 -12.35 7.13 -12.20
CA VAL A 58 -12.44 8.53 -12.63
C VAL A 58 -11.55 9.36 -11.71
N THR A 59 -10.55 10.00 -12.29
CA THR A 59 -9.58 10.82 -11.54
C THR A 59 -9.53 12.24 -12.13
N SER A 60 -8.92 13.14 -11.39
CA SER A 60 -8.58 14.47 -11.90
C SER A 60 -7.53 14.36 -13.01
N HIS A 61 -7.51 15.35 -13.88
CA HIS A 61 -6.47 15.44 -14.93
C HIS A 61 -5.06 15.46 -14.32
N ASN A 62 -4.13 14.76 -14.97
CA ASN A 62 -2.74 14.62 -14.52
C ASN A 62 -2.55 13.94 -13.14
N THR A 63 -3.47 13.10 -12.72
CA THR A 63 -3.30 12.25 -11.54
C THR A 63 -2.24 11.18 -11.83
N PRO A 64 -1.11 11.15 -11.10
CA PRO A 64 -0.03 10.20 -11.38
C PRO A 64 -0.36 8.77 -10.94
N ASN A 65 -1.06 8.64 -9.82
CA ASN A 65 -1.54 7.36 -9.27
C ASN A 65 -2.68 7.60 -8.27
N VAL A 66 -3.29 6.54 -7.74
CA VAL A 66 -4.43 6.63 -6.83
C VAL A 66 -4.05 7.26 -5.49
N ASP A 67 -2.87 6.96 -4.97
CA ASP A 67 -2.43 7.40 -3.65
C ASP A 67 -2.11 8.91 -3.62
N PHE A 68 -1.71 9.47 -4.76
CA PHE A 68 -1.41 10.90 -4.94
C PHE A 68 -2.41 11.58 -5.89
N ALA A 69 -3.69 11.24 -5.73
CA ALA A 69 -4.74 11.81 -6.54
C ALA A 69 -4.93 13.30 -6.29
N HIS A 70 -5.13 14.05 -7.38
CA HIS A 70 -5.55 15.43 -7.28
C HIS A 70 -7.05 15.49 -6.99
N THR A 71 -7.45 16.35 -6.06
CA THR A 71 -8.85 16.51 -5.70
C THR A 71 -9.66 17.17 -6.81
N PHE A 72 -10.94 16.83 -6.89
CA PHE A 72 -11.93 17.46 -7.76
C PHE A 72 -13.27 17.59 -7.01
N PRO A 73 -14.19 18.44 -7.49
CA PRO A 73 -15.45 18.66 -6.78
C PRO A 73 -16.27 17.37 -6.64
N GLU A 74 -16.72 17.08 -5.42
CA GLU A 74 -17.55 15.92 -5.09
C GLU A 74 -18.83 15.84 -5.96
N THR A 75 -19.34 16.99 -6.39
CA THR A 75 -20.55 17.06 -7.24
C THR A 75 -20.42 16.35 -8.57
N TYR A 76 -19.20 16.08 -9.04
CA TYR A 76 -18.97 15.38 -10.31
C TYR A 76 -19.45 13.93 -10.27
N ILE A 77 -19.58 13.32 -9.11
CA ILE A 77 -20.16 11.98 -8.97
C ILE A 77 -21.55 11.88 -9.61
N LYS A 78 -22.35 12.96 -9.55
CA LYS A 78 -23.69 13.00 -10.16
C LYS A 78 -23.62 12.86 -11.68
N ARG A 79 -22.60 13.46 -12.30
CA ARG A 79 -22.38 13.36 -13.75
C ARG A 79 -21.95 11.95 -14.15
N VAL A 80 -21.07 11.36 -13.35
CA VAL A 80 -20.62 9.97 -13.57
C VAL A 80 -21.80 9.01 -13.45
N ARG A 81 -22.63 9.16 -12.41
CA ARG A 81 -23.81 8.33 -12.19
C ARG A 81 -24.87 8.46 -13.30
N SER A 82 -24.92 9.60 -13.99
CA SER A 82 -25.86 9.83 -15.10
C SER A 82 -25.33 9.38 -16.47
N ALA A 83 -24.08 8.93 -16.57
CA ALA A 83 -23.51 8.48 -17.83
C ALA A 83 -24.12 7.14 -18.25
N PRO A 84 -24.48 6.98 -19.56
CA PRO A 84 -25.01 5.71 -20.06
C PRO A 84 -24.02 4.55 -19.81
N GLY A 85 -24.53 3.42 -19.33
CA GLY A 85 -23.74 2.23 -19.05
C GLY A 85 -23.09 2.19 -17.66
N VAL A 86 -23.19 3.24 -16.86
CA VAL A 86 -22.72 3.25 -15.49
C VAL A 86 -23.80 2.65 -14.58
N ALA A 87 -23.52 1.47 -14.03
CA ALA A 87 -24.42 0.81 -13.09
C ALA A 87 -24.36 1.44 -11.69
N ARG A 88 -23.15 1.84 -11.26
CA ARG A 88 -22.90 2.44 -9.94
C ARG A 88 -21.61 3.27 -9.95
N ALA A 89 -21.55 4.30 -9.13
CA ALA A 89 -20.34 5.06 -8.88
C ALA A 89 -20.39 5.65 -7.47
N ASP A 90 -19.27 5.57 -6.76
CA ASP A 90 -19.08 6.11 -5.42
C ASP A 90 -17.77 6.89 -5.34
N ASN A 91 -17.71 7.87 -4.45
CA ASN A 91 -16.50 8.64 -4.21
C ASN A 91 -15.52 7.84 -3.34
N LEU A 92 -14.25 7.88 -3.72
CA LEU A 92 -13.12 7.44 -2.92
C LEU A 92 -12.26 8.67 -2.57
N ILE A 93 -11.93 8.83 -1.31
CA ILE A 93 -10.96 9.81 -0.83
C ILE A 93 -9.75 9.03 -0.35
N VAL A 94 -8.59 9.35 -0.91
CA VAL A 94 -7.30 8.86 -0.43
C VAL A 94 -6.51 10.07 0.06
N TRP A 95 -6.03 10.02 1.29
CA TRP A 95 -5.36 11.16 1.90
C TRP A 95 -4.29 10.73 2.89
N PHE A 96 -3.14 11.38 2.83
CA PHE A 96 -2.09 11.22 3.83
C PHE A 96 -2.33 12.18 4.99
N MET A 97 -2.33 11.67 6.20
CA MET A 97 -2.51 12.46 7.41
C MET A 97 -1.68 11.93 8.57
N ASN A 98 -1.55 12.78 9.59
CA ASN A 98 -0.86 12.44 10.82
C ASN A 98 -1.85 11.95 11.87
N VAL A 99 -1.44 10.92 12.59
CA VAL A 99 -2.18 10.33 13.71
C VAL A 99 -1.37 10.51 14.97
N ASN A 100 -2.01 11.04 16.02
CA ASN A 100 -1.41 11.16 17.34
C ASN A 100 -1.55 9.83 18.09
N LEU A 101 -0.43 9.26 18.46
CA LEU A 101 -0.39 8.03 19.24
C LEU A 101 -0.52 8.31 20.74
N PRO A 102 -1.00 7.34 21.54
CA PRO A 102 -1.07 7.48 23.00
C PRO A 102 0.28 7.75 23.67
N THR A 103 1.37 7.40 22.99
CA THR A 103 2.76 7.67 23.44
C THR A 103 3.18 9.13 23.27
N GLY A 104 2.37 9.96 22.59
CA GLY A 104 2.72 11.32 22.21
C GLY A 104 3.48 11.40 20.88
N ALA A 105 3.84 10.27 20.26
CA ALA A 105 4.43 10.25 18.93
C ALA A 105 3.39 10.56 17.85
N VAL A 106 3.86 11.15 16.75
CA VAL A 106 3.03 11.46 15.58
C VAL A 106 3.50 10.58 14.43
N GLU A 107 2.58 9.81 13.86
CA GLU A 107 2.87 8.90 12.75
C GLU A 107 2.04 9.25 11.53
N GLY A 108 2.69 9.27 10.36
CA GLY A 108 2.02 9.44 9.08
C GLY A 108 1.25 8.19 8.71
N THR A 109 0.04 8.37 8.20
CA THR A 109 -0.78 7.27 7.70
C THR A 109 -1.50 7.67 6.42
N GLU A 110 -1.83 6.68 5.63
CA GLU A 110 -2.71 6.83 4.49
C GLU A 110 -4.12 6.39 4.89
N VAL A 111 -5.09 7.20 4.56
CA VAL A 111 -6.49 6.97 4.92
C VAL A 111 -7.32 6.88 3.66
N TYR A 112 -8.11 5.83 3.60
CA TYR A 112 -9.10 5.59 2.57
C TYR A 112 -10.48 5.86 3.15
N ALA A 113 -11.25 6.73 2.52
CA ALA A 113 -12.64 6.95 2.84
C ALA A 113 -13.50 6.69 1.61
N LEU A 114 -14.40 5.73 1.71
CA LEU A 114 -15.26 5.28 0.64
C LEU A 114 -16.73 5.43 1.05
N GLU A 115 -17.57 5.84 0.12
CA GLU A 115 -19.00 6.02 0.39
C GLU A 115 -19.69 4.73 0.82
N ASN A 116 -19.24 3.57 0.27
CA ASN A 116 -19.72 2.26 0.67
C ASN A 116 -18.65 1.19 0.52
N PHE A 117 -18.01 0.82 1.61
CA PHE A 117 -16.94 -0.17 1.63
C PHE A 117 -17.40 -1.58 1.21
N GLU A 118 -18.56 -2.02 1.67
CA GLU A 118 -19.10 -3.35 1.35
C GLU A 118 -19.38 -3.52 -0.14
N ARG A 119 -19.89 -2.47 -0.79
CA ARG A 119 -20.24 -2.48 -2.21
C ARG A 119 -19.03 -2.77 -3.11
N TRP A 120 -17.87 -2.31 -2.70
CA TRP A 120 -16.64 -2.38 -3.47
C TRP A 120 -15.68 -3.45 -2.95
N ASN A 121 -16.13 -4.30 -2.00
CA ASN A 121 -15.33 -5.36 -1.39
C ASN A 121 -13.96 -4.85 -0.88
N PHE A 122 -13.95 -3.68 -0.26
CA PHE A 122 -12.75 -3.02 0.23
C PHE A 122 -12.95 -2.52 1.67
N PRO A 123 -11.95 -2.66 2.56
CA PRO A 123 -10.73 -3.44 2.38
C PRO A 123 -11.00 -4.95 2.39
N GLN A 124 -10.16 -5.69 1.71
CA GLN A 124 -10.18 -7.16 1.76
C GLN A 124 -9.58 -7.68 3.09
N ASN A 125 -9.71 -8.98 3.33
CA ASN A 125 -9.09 -9.65 4.47
C ASN A 125 -9.43 -9.04 5.84
N VAL A 126 -10.70 -8.69 6.05
CA VAL A 126 -11.20 -8.27 7.36
C VAL A 126 -11.18 -9.47 8.30
N VAL A 127 -10.34 -9.41 9.33
CA VAL A 127 -10.18 -10.51 10.32
C VAL A 127 -10.97 -10.26 11.58
N ASP A 128 -11.40 -9.04 11.81
CA ASP A 128 -12.18 -8.65 12.99
C ASP A 128 -13.04 -7.42 12.68
N GLY A 129 -14.26 -7.35 13.22
CA GLY A 129 -15.18 -6.25 13.03
C GLY A 129 -16.10 -6.39 11.82
N ASN A 130 -16.93 -5.36 11.61
CA ASN A 130 -17.89 -5.31 10.50
C ASN A 130 -17.81 -3.93 9.82
N LEU A 131 -17.56 -3.91 8.52
CA LEU A 131 -17.45 -2.69 7.71
C LEU A 131 -18.75 -1.85 7.69
N ALA A 132 -19.92 -2.50 7.80
CA ALA A 132 -21.21 -1.81 7.85
C ALA A 132 -21.32 -0.86 9.05
N ASP A 133 -20.60 -1.15 10.12
CA ASP A 133 -20.63 -0.33 11.33
C ASP A 133 -19.86 0.98 11.18
N LEU A 134 -18.97 1.12 10.19
CA LEU A 134 -18.24 2.37 9.91
C LEU A 134 -19.16 3.58 9.73
N ARG A 135 -20.39 3.36 9.24
CA ARG A 135 -21.37 4.43 9.03
C ARG A 135 -22.09 4.89 10.30
N ARG A 136 -21.96 4.14 11.40
CA ARG A 136 -22.73 4.38 12.64
C ARG A 136 -22.09 5.39 13.57
N GLY A 137 -20.84 5.79 13.32
CA GLY A 137 -20.14 6.72 14.18
C GLY A 137 -18.75 7.10 13.71
N PRO A 138 -17.97 7.78 14.55
CA PRO A 138 -16.59 8.13 14.28
C PRO A 138 -15.70 6.89 14.45
N TYR A 139 -15.75 6.01 13.50
CA TYR A 139 -15.12 4.70 13.52
C TYR A 139 -14.06 4.59 12.44
N MET A 140 -13.13 3.67 12.68
CA MET A 140 -12.08 3.31 11.72
C MET A 140 -11.75 1.82 11.76
N VAL A 141 -11.25 1.32 10.68
CA VAL A 141 -10.64 -0.01 10.55
C VAL A 141 -9.16 0.20 10.31
N LEU A 142 -8.32 -0.62 10.92
CA LEU A 142 -6.86 -0.55 10.78
C LEU A 142 -6.32 -1.85 10.21
N ASP A 143 -5.32 -1.71 9.36
CA ASP A 143 -4.53 -2.85 8.93
C ASP A 143 -3.49 -3.23 10.00
N ASP A 144 -3.25 -4.53 10.15
CA ASP A 144 -2.31 -5.06 11.14
C ASP A 144 -0.86 -4.63 10.89
N SER A 145 -0.53 -4.23 9.66
CA SER A 145 0.77 -3.64 9.33
C SER A 145 1.06 -2.35 10.11
N ALA A 146 0.00 -1.61 10.50
CA ALA A 146 0.12 -0.42 11.33
C ALA A 146 0.74 -0.71 12.71
N LYS A 147 0.67 -1.94 13.22
CA LYS A 147 1.30 -2.33 14.50
C LYS A 147 2.79 -2.07 14.55
N LYS A 148 3.48 -2.15 13.41
CA LYS A 148 4.92 -1.89 13.31
C LYS A 148 5.28 -0.44 13.67
N ARG A 149 4.39 0.51 13.40
CA ARG A 149 4.62 1.94 13.59
C ARG A 149 3.82 2.52 14.75
N TRP A 150 2.62 2.03 14.96
CA TRP A 150 1.69 2.57 15.96
C TRP A 150 1.71 1.82 17.28
N GLY A 151 2.49 0.72 17.38
CA GLY A 151 2.44 -0.19 18.51
C GLY A 151 1.19 -1.07 18.50
N SER A 152 1.01 -1.85 19.54
CA SER A 152 -0.16 -2.73 19.68
C SER A 152 -1.45 -1.90 19.77
N PHE A 153 -2.48 -2.39 19.12
CA PHE A 153 -3.85 -1.89 19.23
C PHE A 153 -4.85 -3.05 19.20
N ALA A 154 -5.98 -2.84 19.81
CA ALA A 154 -7.09 -3.78 19.82
C ALA A 154 -8.35 -3.13 19.25
N VAL A 155 -9.30 -3.95 18.83
CA VAL A 155 -10.67 -3.49 18.55
C VAL A 155 -11.23 -2.89 19.83
N SER A 156 -11.89 -1.75 19.71
CA SER A 156 -12.38 -0.85 20.76
C SER A 156 -11.39 0.20 21.28
N ASP A 157 -10.13 0.15 20.88
CA ASP A 157 -9.19 1.24 21.17
C ASP A 157 -9.57 2.51 20.39
N TYR A 158 -8.99 3.62 20.81
CA TYR A 158 -9.21 4.91 20.17
C TYR A 158 -7.89 5.48 19.63
N ARG A 159 -7.98 6.20 18.52
CA ARG A 159 -6.88 7.00 17.99
C ARG A 159 -7.40 8.40 17.66
N GLU A 160 -6.53 9.37 17.79
CA GLU A 160 -6.86 10.74 17.42
C GLU A 160 -6.32 11.04 16.02
N VAL A 161 -7.24 11.38 15.13
CA VAL A 161 -6.98 11.69 13.73
C VAL A 161 -7.58 13.06 13.43
N LEU A 162 -6.78 14.03 13.03
CA LEU A 162 -7.20 15.41 12.76
C LEU A 162 -8.01 16.04 13.92
N GLY A 163 -7.59 15.83 15.15
CA GLY A 163 -8.30 16.36 16.34
C GLY A 163 -9.62 15.65 16.64
N ARG A 164 -9.94 14.58 15.94
CA ARG A 164 -11.13 13.75 16.20
C ARG A 164 -10.73 12.39 16.75
N ARG A 165 -11.41 11.98 17.80
CA ARG A 165 -11.21 10.67 18.40
C ARG A 165 -12.03 9.63 17.63
N LEU A 166 -11.36 8.72 16.96
CA LEU A 166 -11.97 7.62 16.22
C LEU A 166 -11.79 6.32 16.99
N LYS A 167 -12.84 5.50 17.03
CA LYS A 167 -12.81 4.17 17.64
C LYS A 167 -12.43 3.14 16.58
N ILE A 168 -11.49 2.27 16.92
CA ILE A 168 -11.12 1.12 16.08
C ILE A 168 -12.21 0.06 16.23
N ILE A 169 -12.92 -0.25 15.15
CA ILE A 169 -14.01 -1.24 15.16
C ILE A 169 -13.70 -2.49 14.37
N GLY A 170 -12.57 -2.52 13.70
CA GLY A 170 -12.17 -3.69 12.92
C GLY A 170 -10.69 -3.68 12.57
N ARG A 171 -10.21 -4.82 12.12
CA ARG A 171 -8.84 -5.04 11.66
C ARG A 171 -8.82 -5.78 10.35
N THR A 172 -7.84 -5.43 9.53
CA THR A 172 -7.51 -6.14 8.29
C THR A 172 -6.09 -6.70 8.36
N VAL A 173 -5.77 -7.61 7.47
CA VAL A 173 -4.42 -8.15 7.29
C VAL A 173 -4.10 -8.05 5.81
N ASP A 174 -2.91 -7.52 5.50
CA ASP A 174 -2.42 -7.35 4.12
C ASP A 174 -3.40 -6.61 3.20
N ALA A 175 -4.20 -5.71 3.76
CA ALA A 175 -5.08 -4.85 2.97
C ALA A 175 -4.28 -3.83 2.15
N LYS A 176 -3.12 -3.41 2.67
CA LYS A 176 -2.06 -2.70 1.97
C LYS A 176 -0.76 -2.87 2.75
N SER A 177 0.26 -3.38 2.12
CA SER A 177 1.60 -3.59 2.71
C SER A 177 2.60 -2.53 2.25
#